data_9820f4f397a60ae42eeed90d04bf17a4
#
_entry.id   9820f4f397a60ae42eeed90d04bf17a4
#
_cell.length_a   1.000
_cell.length_b   1.000
_cell.length_c   1.000
_cell.angle_alpha   90.00
_cell.angle_beta   90.00
_cell.angle_gamma   90.00
#
_symmetry.space_group_name_H-M   'P 1'
#
loop_
_entity.id
_entity.type
_entity.pdbx_description
1 polymer ?
#
loop_
_entity_poly.entity_id
_entity_poly.type
_entity_poly.pdbx_seq_one_letter_code
_entity_poly.pdbx_strand_id
1 'polypeptide(L)'
;MPDQQPAADTHDMSWVLNRLTQEKGVLNAVLLSSDGMVLAQSDTVHRDTAERAAASASSLFGLGRSIAELADAPEGQNTPRRVIIDLPEHCILVFSAGHNTALAVAVAAEMTSPEVAVASGATIKAVNGLAPALSARERTAYRSA
;
A
#
# COMPACT_ATOMS: atom_id res chain seq x y z
N MET A 1 -26.25 12.09 2.81
CA MET A 1 -26.59 10.86 3.51
C MET A 1 -25.36 10.26 4.14
N PRO A 2 -25.33 10.12 5.48
CA PRO A 2 -24.13 9.66 6.16
C PRO A 2 -23.70 8.25 5.78
N ASP A 3 -24.64 7.41 5.37
CA ASP A 3 -24.36 6.01 5.02
C ASP A 3 -23.64 5.84 3.70
N GLN A 4 -23.64 6.88 2.86
CA GLN A 4 -22.99 6.81 1.55
C GLN A 4 -21.51 7.20 1.61
N GLN A 5 -21.09 7.89 2.65
CA GLN A 5 -19.75 8.42 2.74
C GLN A 5 -18.66 7.33 2.89
N PRO A 6 -18.82 6.33 3.81
CA PRO A 6 -17.85 5.24 3.86
C PRO A 6 -17.78 4.42 2.57
N ALA A 7 -18.92 4.18 1.93
CA ALA A 7 -18.96 3.46 0.66
C ALA A 7 -18.32 4.29 -0.45
N ALA A 8 -18.55 5.60 -0.46
CA ALA A 8 -17.92 6.51 -1.44
C ALA A 8 -16.41 6.55 -1.25
N ASP A 9 -15.92 6.63 -0.01
CA ASP A 9 -14.49 6.65 0.28
C ASP A 9 -13.82 5.34 -0.15
N THR A 10 -14.46 4.19 0.12
CA THR A 10 -13.97 2.89 -0.32
C THR A 10 -13.96 2.81 -1.85
N HIS A 11 -15.01 3.29 -2.50
CA HIS A 11 -15.11 3.31 -3.95
C HIS A 11 -13.99 4.18 -4.55
N ASP A 12 -13.75 5.36 -3.99
CA ASP A 12 -12.70 6.26 -4.46
C ASP A 12 -11.32 5.63 -4.30
N MET A 13 -11.07 4.95 -3.18
CA MET A 13 -9.80 4.26 -2.96
C MET A 13 -9.60 3.12 -3.96
N SER A 14 -10.63 2.30 -4.20
CA SER A 14 -10.56 1.23 -5.19
C SER A 14 -10.33 1.78 -6.59
N TRP A 15 -10.95 2.90 -6.93
CA TRP A 15 -10.75 3.54 -8.24
C TRP A 15 -9.29 3.94 -8.45
N VAL A 16 -8.66 4.51 -7.42
CA VAL A 16 -7.23 4.88 -7.49
C VAL A 16 -6.38 3.63 -7.75
N LEU A 17 -6.67 2.52 -7.05
CA LEU A 17 -5.93 1.28 -7.23
C LEU A 17 -6.17 0.65 -8.61
N ASN A 18 -7.39 0.70 -9.10
CA ASN A 18 -7.69 0.21 -10.45
C ASN A 18 -7.00 1.05 -11.52
N ARG A 19 -6.89 2.34 -11.31
CA ARG A 19 -6.14 3.21 -12.21
C ARG A 19 -4.65 2.87 -12.21
N LEU A 20 -4.10 2.56 -11.04
CA LEU A 20 -2.70 2.17 -10.91
C LEU A 20 -2.39 0.90 -11.71
N THR A 21 -3.31 -0.07 -11.73
CA THR A 21 -3.10 -1.31 -12.48
C THR A 21 -3.16 -1.12 -14.00
N GLN A 22 -3.50 0.07 -14.48
CA GLN A 22 -3.44 0.38 -15.91
C GLN A 22 -2.03 0.79 -16.36
N GLU A 23 -1.13 1.08 -15.43
CA GLU A 23 0.27 1.31 -15.77
C GLU A 23 0.90 0.02 -16.29
N LYS A 24 1.75 0.15 -17.30
CA LYS A 24 2.41 -0.99 -17.91
C LYS A 24 3.17 -1.82 -16.87
N GLY A 25 2.89 -3.10 -16.83
CA GLY A 25 3.55 -4.04 -15.94
C GLY A 25 2.95 -4.13 -14.54
N VAL A 26 2.08 -3.21 -14.14
CA VAL A 26 1.42 -3.29 -12.84
C VAL A 26 0.30 -4.33 -12.90
N LEU A 27 0.42 -5.36 -12.07
CA LEU A 27 -0.53 -6.48 -12.05
C LEU A 27 -1.64 -6.27 -11.03
N ASN A 28 -1.29 -5.93 -9.80
CA ASN A 28 -2.22 -5.88 -8.68
C ASN A 28 -1.83 -4.77 -7.71
N ALA A 29 -2.80 -4.24 -7.00
CA ALA A 29 -2.57 -3.25 -5.95
C ALA A 29 -3.51 -3.52 -4.77
N VAL A 30 -2.97 -3.46 -3.55
CA VAL A 30 -3.72 -3.69 -2.31
C VAL A 30 -3.34 -2.59 -1.31
N LEU A 31 -4.34 -1.87 -0.83
CA LEU A 31 -4.18 -0.90 0.26
C LEU A 31 -4.52 -1.62 1.57
N LEU A 32 -3.63 -1.52 2.54
CA LEU A 32 -3.77 -2.23 3.80
C LEU A 32 -3.54 -1.32 5.00
N SER A 33 -4.12 -1.69 6.12
CA SER A 33 -3.88 -1.03 7.40
C SER A 33 -2.67 -1.64 8.11
N SER A 34 -2.15 -0.92 9.10
CA SER A 34 -0.98 -1.38 9.86
C SER A 34 -1.21 -2.69 10.59
N ASP A 35 -2.46 -3.06 10.86
CA ASP A 35 -2.81 -4.34 11.47
C ASP A 35 -3.09 -5.45 10.45
N GLY A 36 -2.81 -5.21 9.18
CA GLY A 36 -2.87 -6.25 8.15
C GLY A 36 -4.24 -6.47 7.51
N MET A 37 -5.15 -5.52 7.63
CA MET A 37 -6.48 -5.61 7.02
C MET A 37 -6.49 -4.95 5.65
N VAL A 38 -7.24 -5.53 4.70
CA VAL A 38 -7.44 -4.92 3.39
C VAL A 38 -8.40 -3.74 3.53
N LEU A 39 -7.99 -2.57 3.08
CA LEU A 39 -8.83 -1.37 3.02
C LEU A 39 -9.43 -1.18 1.63
N ALA A 40 -8.68 -1.51 0.59
CA ALA A 40 -9.12 -1.47 -0.79
C ALA A 40 -8.19 -2.37 -1.61
N GLN A 41 -8.68 -2.80 -2.76
CA GLN A 41 -7.88 -3.63 -3.67
C GLN A 41 -8.28 -3.33 -5.11
N SER A 42 -7.36 -3.60 -6.04
CA SER A 42 -7.69 -3.55 -7.46
C SER A 42 -8.59 -4.73 -7.82
N ASP A 43 -9.40 -4.56 -8.85
CA ASP A 43 -10.29 -5.63 -9.33
C ASP A 43 -9.52 -6.82 -9.91
N THR A 44 -8.23 -6.64 -10.16
CA THR A 44 -7.36 -7.65 -10.77
C THR A 44 -6.96 -8.77 -9.82
N VAL A 45 -7.11 -8.58 -8.51
CA VAL A 45 -6.66 -9.53 -7.49
C VAL A 45 -7.84 -10.13 -6.74
N HIS A 46 -7.77 -11.43 -6.48
CA HIS A 46 -8.76 -12.12 -5.66
C HIS A 46 -8.71 -11.66 -4.21
N ARG A 47 -9.87 -11.60 -3.56
CA ARG A 47 -9.99 -11.18 -2.17
C ARG A 47 -9.08 -11.99 -1.24
N ASP A 48 -9.04 -13.31 -1.39
CA ASP A 48 -8.22 -14.17 -0.54
C ASP A 48 -6.73 -13.86 -0.69
N THR A 49 -6.28 -13.64 -1.92
CA THR A 49 -4.89 -13.26 -2.18
C THR A 49 -4.59 -11.89 -1.59
N ALA A 50 -5.50 -10.93 -1.73
CA ALA A 50 -5.34 -9.60 -1.16
C ALA A 50 -5.23 -9.65 0.36
N GLU A 51 -6.06 -10.46 1.02
CA GLU A 51 -6.03 -10.61 2.47
C GLU A 51 -4.71 -11.21 2.97
N ARG A 52 -4.20 -12.23 2.30
CA ARG A 52 -2.91 -12.82 2.64
C ARG A 52 -1.76 -11.84 2.39
N ALA A 53 -1.81 -11.11 1.27
CA ALA A 53 -0.81 -10.11 0.95
C ALA A 53 -0.79 -8.98 1.99
N ALA A 54 -1.97 -8.52 2.41
CA ALA A 54 -2.08 -7.47 3.43
C ALA A 54 -1.45 -7.90 4.75
N ALA A 55 -1.74 -9.12 5.20
CA ALA A 55 -1.16 -9.66 6.44
C ALA A 55 0.37 -9.76 6.33
N SER A 56 0.88 -10.27 5.22
CA SER A 56 2.31 -10.41 4.99
C SER A 56 3.01 -9.05 4.89
N ALA A 57 2.42 -8.11 4.16
CA ALA A 57 3.00 -6.77 4.00
C ALA A 57 3.07 -6.03 5.34
N SER A 58 2.04 -6.15 6.16
CA SER A 58 2.03 -5.59 7.52
C SER A 58 3.20 -6.15 8.34
N SER A 59 3.41 -7.47 8.27
CA SER A 59 4.53 -8.14 8.97
C SER A 59 5.89 -7.65 8.48
N LEU A 60 6.03 -7.38 7.17
CA LEU A 60 7.28 -6.87 6.61
C LEU A 60 7.66 -5.52 7.20
N PHE A 61 6.70 -4.63 7.43
CA PHE A 61 7.00 -3.35 8.08
C PHE A 61 7.46 -3.55 9.52
N GLY A 62 6.83 -4.47 10.25
CA GLY A 62 7.26 -4.81 11.61
C GLY A 62 8.67 -5.37 11.66
N LEU A 63 9.00 -6.29 10.74
CA LEU A 63 10.34 -6.84 10.61
C LEU A 63 11.35 -5.77 10.20
N GLY A 64 10.96 -4.86 9.32
CA GLY A 64 11.80 -3.75 8.90
C GLY A 64 12.15 -2.83 10.07
N ARG A 65 11.22 -2.56 10.96
CA ARG A 65 11.51 -1.79 12.18
C ARG A 65 12.52 -2.50 13.08
N SER A 66 12.40 -3.80 13.22
CA SER A 66 13.34 -4.59 14.03
C SER A 66 14.75 -4.57 13.42
N ILE A 67 14.86 -4.77 12.11
CA ILE A 67 16.17 -4.82 11.46
C ILE A 67 16.82 -3.43 11.34
N ALA A 68 16.06 -2.36 11.54
CA ALA A 68 16.60 -0.99 11.54
C ALA A 68 17.67 -0.80 12.62
N GLU A 69 17.69 -1.63 13.65
CA GLU A 69 18.75 -1.65 14.66
C GLU A 69 20.15 -1.83 14.03
N LEU A 70 20.21 -2.55 12.91
CA LEU A 70 21.47 -2.77 12.20
C LEU A 70 22.08 -1.47 11.67
N ALA A 71 21.25 -0.45 11.46
CA ALA A 71 21.67 0.87 10.99
C ALA A 71 21.81 1.88 12.13
N ASP A 72 21.68 1.44 13.37
CA ASP A 72 21.66 2.30 14.56
C ASP A 72 20.62 3.43 14.41
N ALA A 73 19.51 3.16 13.73
CA ALA A 73 18.46 4.14 13.51
C ALA A 73 17.79 4.47 14.85
N PRO A 74 17.71 5.77 15.21
CA PRO A 74 17.10 6.16 16.47
C PRO A 74 15.60 5.95 16.47
N GLU A 75 15.02 5.87 17.66
CA GLU A 75 13.59 5.77 17.84
C GLU A 75 12.90 6.95 17.10
N GLY A 76 11.82 6.65 16.41
CA GLY A 76 11.13 7.63 15.57
C GLY A 76 11.64 7.72 14.14
N GLN A 77 12.80 7.11 13.85
CA GLN A 77 13.39 7.07 12.50
C GLN A 77 13.61 5.63 12.02
N ASN A 78 12.97 4.67 12.67
CA ASN A 78 13.16 3.25 12.40
C ASN A 78 11.99 2.63 11.63
N THR A 79 10.99 3.41 11.24
CA THR A 79 9.85 2.89 10.48
C THR A 79 10.19 2.90 8.99
N PRO A 80 10.11 1.76 8.32
CA PRO A 80 10.37 1.71 6.88
C PRO A 80 9.41 2.59 6.10
N ARG A 81 9.95 3.27 5.10
CA ARG A 81 9.13 4.00 4.11
C ARG A 81 8.70 3.06 2.99
N ARG A 82 9.56 2.12 2.66
CA ARG A 82 9.37 1.18 1.56
C ARG A 82 10.00 -0.14 1.89
N VAL A 83 9.36 -1.20 1.44
CA VAL A 83 9.94 -2.53 1.42
C VAL A 83 9.81 -3.03 -0.02
N ILE A 84 10.89 -3.54 -0.57
CA ILE A 84 10.89 -4.03 -1.95
C ILE A 84 11.27 -5.50 -1.92
N ILE A 85 10.44 -6.33 -2.56
CA ILE A 85 10.75 -7.75 -2.75
C ILE A 85 11.15 -7.94 -4.20
N ASP A 86 12.42 -8.24 -4.38
CA ASP A 86 13.03 -8.42 -5.71
C ASP A 86 12.96 -9.90 -6.09
N LEU A 87 12.04 -10.23 -6.99
CA LEU A 87 11.88 -11.57 -7.53
C LEU A 87 12.53 -11.64 -8.92
N PRO A 88 12.87 -12.84 -9.42
CA PRO A 88 13.59 -12.94 -10.70
C PRO A 88 12.95 -12.21 -11.87
N GLU A 89 11.63 -12.25 -11.99
CA GLU A 89 10.90 -11.63 -13.10
C GLU A 89 9.78 -10.70 -12.65
N HIS A 90 9.69 -10.45 -11.35
CA HIS A 90 8.64 -9.62 -10.75
C HIS A 90 9.22 -8.80 -9.62
N CYS A 91 8.51 -7.77 -9.24
CA CYS A 91 8.88 -6.93 -8.11
C CYS A 91 7.64 -6.60 -7.30
N ILE A 92 7.74 -6.70 -5.98
CA ILE A 92 6.67 -6.26 -5.10
C ILE A 92 7.14 -4.99 -4.38
N LEU A 93 6.38 -3.92 -4.55
CA LEU A 93 6.64 -2.64 -3.91
C LEU A 93 5.64 -2.47 -2.77
N VAL A 94 6.12 -2.25 -1.55
CA VAL A 94 5.24 -1.96 -0.42
C VAL A 94 5.65 -0.61 0.13
N PHE A 95 4.82 0.40 -0.10
CA PHE A 95 5.11 1.79 0.26
C PHE A 95 4.18 2.22 1.40
N SER A 96 4.78 2.87 2.41
CA SER A 96 3.97 3.53 3.44
C SER A 96 3.08 4.59 2.78
N ALA A 97 1.80 4.57 3.11
CA ALA A 97 0.83 5.54 2.59
C ALA A 97 0.42 6.57 3.66
N GLY A 98 1.07 6.54 4.83
CA GLY A 98 0.68 7.39 5.95
C GLY A 98 -0.60 6.91 6.62
N HIS A 99 -0.99 7.57 7.71
CA HIS A 99 -2.25 7.26 8.42
C HIS A 99 -2.36 5.78 8.80
N ASN A 100 -1.24 5.16 9.19
CA ASN A 100 -1.17 3.73 9.57
C ASN A 100 -1.62 2.81 8.44
N THR A 101 -1.23 3.13 7.21
CA THR A 101 -1.57 2.35 6.02
C THR A 101 -0.35 2.12 5.15
N ALA A 102 -0.45 1.16 4.26
CA ALA A 102 0.56 0.88 3.25
C ALA A 102 -0.11 0.46 1.94
N LEU A 103 0.60 0.64 0.84
CA LEU A 103 0.14 0.26 -0.48
C LEU A 103 1.12 -0.76 -1.06
N ALA A 104 0.62 -1.97 -1.34
CA ALA A 104 1.39 -3.05 -1.94
C ALA A 104 1.05 -3.16 -3.42
N VAL A 105 2.07 -3.17 -4.27
CA VAL A 105 1.92 -3.17 -5.73
C VAL A 105 2.82 -4.25 -6.32
N ALA A 106 2.24 -5.11 -7.14
CA ALA A 106 2.97 -6.15 -7.86
C ALA A 106 3.26 -5.69 -9.29
N VAL A 107 4.51 -5.82 -9.71
CA VAL A 107 4.97 -5.39 -11.03
C VAL A 107 5.58 -6.58 -11.77
N ALA A 108 5.16 -6.82 -13.02
CA ALA A 108 5.68 -7.89 -13.86
C ALA A 108 6.94 -7.40 -14.60
N ALA A 109 7.99 -7.09 -13.83
CA ALA A 109 9.26 -6.63 -14.37
C ALA A 109 10.34 -6.77 -13.31
N GLU A 110 11.58 -6.90 -13.74
CA GLU A 110 12.73 -6.92 -12.84
C GLU A 110 12.93 -5.55 -12.18
N MET A 111 13.42 -5.56 -10.95
CA MET A 111 13.60 -4.35 -10.15
C MET A 111 14.42 -3.27 -10.87
N THR A 112 15.40 -3.67 -11.68
CA THR A 112 16.26 -2.74 -12.41
C THR A 112 15.65 -2.22 -13.70
N SER A 113 14.47 -2.70 -14.10
CA SER A 113 13.84 -2.30 -15.35
C SER A 113 13.23 -0.90 -15.27
N PRO A 114 13.11 -0.21 -16.42
CA PRO A 114 12.42 1.08 -16.45
C PRO A 114 10.96 0.99 -16.02
N GLU A 115 10.29 -0.13 -16.24
CA GLU A 115 8.90 -0.34 -15.83
C GLU A 115 8.73 -0.22 -14.31
N VAL A 116 9.69 -0.72 -13.53
CA VAL A 116 9.63 -0.61 -12.06
C VAL A 116 9.79 0.84 -11.62
N ALA A 117 10.67 1.60 -12.27
CA ALA A 117 10.85 3.02 -11.97
C ALA A 117 9.54 3.79 -12.23
N VAL A 118 8.89 3.53 -13.36
CA VAL A 118 7.61 4.15 -13.71
C VAL A 118 6.52 3.73 -12.72
N ALA A 119 6.45 2.44 -12.39
CA ALA A 119 5.47 1.92 -11.42
C ALA A 119 5.69 2.52 -10.04
N SER A 120 6.94 2.72 -9.61
CA SER A 120 7.25 3.39 -8.33
C SER A 120 6.73 4.82 -8.32
N GLY A 121 6.94 5.57 -9.39
CA GLY A 121 6.42 6.93 -9.52
C GLY A 121 4.90 6.96 -9.49
N ALA A 122 4.26 6.05 -10.20
CA ALA A 122 2.79 5.93 -10.21
C ALA A 122 2.26 5.55 -8.83
N THR A 123 2.98 4.69 -8.10
CA THR A 123 2.62 4.30 -6.73
C THR A 123 2.66 5.51 -5.78
N ILE A 124 3.69 6.33 -5.90
CA ILE A 124 3.81 7.56 -5.10
C ILE A 124 2.63 8.50 -5.40
N LYS A 125 2.28 8.65 -6.67
CA LYS A 125 1.10 9.46 -7.07
C LYS A 125 -0.19 8.89 -6.47
N ALA A 126 -0.33 7.57 -6.49
CA ALA A 126 -1.50 6.91 -5.92
C ALA A 126 -1.58 7.15 -4.40
N VAL A 127 -0.46 7.05 -3.69
CA VAL A 127 -0.40 7.36 -2.25
C VAL A 127 -0.86 8.80 -1.99
N ASN A 128 -0.38 9.75 -2.78
CA ASN A 128 -0.78 11.15 -2.64
C ASN A 128 -2.27 11.34 -2.94
N GLY A 129 -2.80 10.62 -3.94
CA GLY A 129 -4.22 10.66 -4.28
C GLY A 129 -5.12 10.05 -3.22
N LEU A 130 -4.60 9.11 -2.44
CA LEU A 130 -5.35 8.46 -1.36
C LEU A 130 -5.36 9.29 -0.06
N ALA A 131 -4.44 10.24 0.09
CA ALA A 131 -4.26 10.97 1.34
C ALA A 131 -5.54 11.62 1.88
N PRO A 132 -6.39 12.30 1.07
CA PRO A 132 -7.63 12.88 1.61
C PRO A 132 -8.58 11.83 2.18
N ALA A 133 -8.77 10.70 1.49
CA ALA A 133 -9.66 9.64 1.95
C ALA A 133 -9.12 8.97 3.22
N LEU A 134 -7.81 8.76 3.29
CA LEU A 134 -7.18 8.15 4.46
C LEU A 134 -7.24 9.09 5.67
N SER A 135 -7.04 10.38 5.47
CA SER A 135 -7.15 11.38 6.51
C SER A 135 -8.57 11.45 7.07
N ALA A 136 -9.58 11.41 6.20
CA ALA A 136 -10.99 11.40 6.60
C ALA A 136 -11.33 10.12 7.40
N ARG A 137 -10.85 8.98 6.96
CA ARG A 137 -11.04 7.69 7.62
C ARG A 137 -10.43 7.71 9.03
N GLU A 138 -9.24 8.23 9.17
CA GLU A 138 -8.54 8.31 10.46
C GLU A 138 -9.31 9.19 11.45
N ARG A 139 -9.79 10.35 10.99
CA ARG A 139 -10.60 11.24 11.83
C ARG A 139 -11.89 10.56 12.28
N THR A 140 -12.55 9.84 11.40
CA THR A 140 -13.77 9.10 11.71
C THR A 140 -13.52 8.02 12.76
N ALA A 141 -12.45 7.25 12.60
CA ALA A 141 -12.06 6.21 13.56
C ALA A 141 -11.74 6.81 14.93
N TYR A 142 -11.06 7.93 14.98
CA TYR A 142 -10.73 8.62 16.22
C TYR A 142 -12.00 9.09 16.95
N ARG A 143 -12.98 9.64 16.21
CA ARG A 143 -14.23 10.11 16.80
C ARG A 143 -15.09 8.96 17.33
N SER A 144 -14.97 7.78 16.73
CA SER A 144 -15.75 6.60 17.12
C SER A 144 -15.16 5.89 18.34
N ALA A 145 -13.91 6.16 18.63
CA ALA A 145 -13.24 5.61 19.81
C ALA A 145 -13.58 6.43 21.04
#